data_df3ee9ceeaa34fae6610942a3fe06d38
#
_entry.id   df3ee9ceeaa34fae6610942a3fe06d38
#
_cell.length_a   1.000
_cell.length_b   1.000
_cell.length_c   1.000
_cell.angle_alpha   90.00
_cell.angle_beta   90.00
_cell.angle_gamma   90.00
#
_symmetry.space_group_name_H-M   'P 1'
#
loop_
_entity.id
_entity.type
_entity.pdbx_description
1 polymer ?
#
loop_
_entity_poly.entity_id
_entity_poly.type
_entity_poly.pdbx_seq_one_letter_code
_entity_poly.pdbx_strand_id
1 'polypeptide(L)'
;SNSKVNDFIKKDLSKFSIFIISKSGQTLETLTNCNIILNNFKKIKKEISKNFIIISEKNSLLHYFARKNNILFFEHNTNLSGRYSVLSEAGLLMFNLDYKKIIQGINSVLKKNLKKNLINNAAILLTLMTKSKIDTHVSLIYSHNLLNYGFWHQQLLAESIGKNEKDFTPIISECPKDHHSIMQLYLGGKRNKFFTFFKTINNKIDQPITDYFDLKFKKSSLDNIVDAQFNATI
;
A
#
# COMPACT_ATOMS: atom_id res chain seq x y z
N SER A 1 -9.84 -6.91 9.54
CA SER A 1 -10.86 -6.76 10.60
C SER A 1 -11.75 -8.02 10.62
N ASN A 2 -12.30 -8.34 11.77
CA ASN A 2 -13.18 -9.50 11.97
C ASN A 2 -14.35 -9.54 10.96
N SER A 3 -14.90 -8.38 10.61
CA SER A 3 -15.99 -8.28 9.62
C SER A 3 -15.57 -8.82 8.25
N LYS A 4 -14.41 -8.44 7.73
CA LYS A 4 -13.92 -8.90 6.41
C LYS A 4 -13.70 -10.42 6.37
N VAL A 5 -13.16 -11.01 7.43
CA VAL A 5 -12.96 -12.47 7.52
C VAL A 5 -14.32 -13.17 7.59
N ASN A 6 -15.24 -12.67 8.42
CA ASN A 6 -16.60 -13.24 8.55
C ASN A 6 -17.37 -13.17 7.23
N ASP A 7 -17.26 -12.09 6.47
CA ASP A 7 -17.91 -11.98 5.17
C ASP A 7 -17.26 -12.89 4.12
N PHE A 8 -15.95 -13.10 4.21
CA PHE A 8 -15.24 -14.00 3.32
C PHE A 8 -15.63 -15.47 3.55
N ILE A 9 -15.70 -15.93 4.80
CA ILE A 9 -16.03 -17.32 5.13
C ILE A 9 -17.49 -17.72 4.80
N LYS A 10 -18.38 -16.75 4.56
CA LYS A 10 -19.74 -17.00 4.07
C LYS A 10 -19.79 -17.34 2.57
N LYS A 11 -18.71 -17.09 1.83
CA LYS A 11 -18.62 -17.40 0.39
C LYS A 11 -18.28 -18.87 0.17
N ASP A 12 -18.51 -19.35 -1.05
CA ASP A 12 -18.02 -20.68 -1.46
C ASP A 12 -16.50 -20.64 -1.59
N LEU A 13 -15.82 -20.98 -0.49
CA LEU A 13 -14.35 -20.91 -0.39
C LEU A 13 -13.63 -21.83 -1.38
N SER A 14 -14.31 -22.87 -1.89
CA SER A 14 -13.70 -23.80 -2.88
C SER A 14 -13.38 -23.15 -4.23
N LYS A 15 -13.96 -21.99 -4.50
CA LYS A 15 -13.74 -21.21 -5.74
C LYS A 15 -12.57 -20.21 -5.64
N PHE A 16 -11.91 -20.14 -4.51
CA PHE A 16 -10.82 -19.18 -4.28
C PHE A 16 -9.47 -19.87 -4.15
N SER A 17 -8.44 -19.25 -4.67
CA SER A 17 -7.07 -19.51 -4.27
C SER A 17 -6.72 -18.64 -3.07
N ILE A 18 -6.26 -19.27 -1.99
CA ILE A 18 -6.01 -18.62 -0.71
C ILE A 18 -4.50 -18.56 -0.47
N PHE A 19 -3.96 -17.34 -0.54
CA PHE A 19 -2.56 -17.09 -0.26
C PHE A 19 -2.37 -16.80 1.24
N ILE A 20 -1.50 -17.57 1.89
CA ILE A 20 -1.07 -17.35 3.27
C ILE A 20 0.37 -16.84 3.20
N ILE A 21 0.55 -15.57 3.53
CA ILE A 21 1.82 -14.88 3.38
C ILE A 21 2.29 -14.38 4.73
N SER A 22 3.44 -14.87 5.19
CA SER A 22 4.12 -14.38 6.37
C SER A 22 5.61 -14.70 6.26
N LYS A 23 6.47 -13.67 6.28
CA LYS A 23 7.91 -13.88 6.20
C LYS A 23 8.40 -14.88 7.24
N SER A 24 8.20 -14.61 8.51
CA SER A 24 8.61 -15.47 9.63
C SER A 24 7.77 -16.75 9.77
N GLY A 25 6.61 -16.80 9.11
CA GLY A 25 5.63 -17.88 9.29
C GLY A 25 4.98 -17.91 10.67
N GLN A 26 5.12 -16.85 11.49
CA GLN A 26 4.66 -16.78 12.88
C GLN A 26 3.82 -15.53 13.16
N THR A 27 3.49 -14.72 12.16
CA THR A 27 2.65 -13.53 12.34
C THR A 27 1.29 -13.92 12.90
N LEU A 28 0.96 -13.45 14.09
CA LEU A 28 -0.23 -13.85 14.85
C LEU A 28 -1.53 -13.67 14.06
N GLU A 29 -1.71 -12.51 13.42
CA GLU A 29 -2.89 -12.18 12.62
C GLU A 29 -3.03 -13.11 11.42
N THR A 30 -1.93 -13.42 10.76
CA THR A 30 -1.90 -14.34 9.62
C THR A 30 -2.28 -15.74 10.05
N LEU A 31 -1.69 -16.25 11.14
CA LEU A 31 -1.99 -17.59 11.66
C LEU A 31 -3.43 -17.69 12.18
N THR A 32 -3.93 -16.66 12.86
CA THR A 32 -5.31 -16.63 13.36
C THR A 32 -6.32 -16.65 12.21
N ASN A 33 -6.15 -15.79 11.21
CA ASN A 33 -7.01 -15.76 10.03
C ASN A 33 -6.95 -17.09 9.25
N CYS A 34 -5.75 -17.65 9.10
CA CYS A 34 -5.55 -18.95 8.49
C CYS A 34 -6.34 -20.06 9.21
N ASN A 35 -6.26 -20.13 10.55
CA ASN A 35 -6.99 -21.11 11.35
C ASN A 35 -8.51 -20.99 11.18
N ILE A 36 -9.04 -19.76 11.15
CA ILE A 36 -10.48 -19.54 10.93
C ILE A 36 -10.91 -20.08 9.56
N ILE A 37 -10.13 -19.78 8.52
CA ILE A 37 -10.43 -20.24 7.15
C ILE A 37 -10.29 -21.76 7.06
N LEU A 38 -9.25 -22.35 7.61
CA LEU A 38 -9.03 -23.81 7.64
C LEU A 38 -10.16 -24.55 8.34
N ASN A 39 -10.68 -24.02 9.45
CA ASN A 39 -11.83 -24.62 10.14
C ASN A 39 -13.07 -24.64 9.25
N ASN A 40 -13.28 -23.62 8.41
CA ASN A 40 -14.38 -23.63 7.47
C ASN A 40 -14.16 -24.61 6.32
N PHE A 41 -12.95 -24.78 5.80
CA PHE A 41 -12.62 -25.83 4.83
C PHE A 41 -12.88 -27.24 5.38
N LYS A 42 -12.51 -27.51 6.62
CA LYS A 42 -12.82 -28.80 7.30
C LYS A 42 -14.32 -29.06 7.37
N LYS A 43 -15.13 -28.07 7.72
CA LYS A 43 -16.60 -28.19 7.77
C LYS A 43 -17.20 -28.60 6.43
N ILE A 44 -16.69 -28.06 5.34
CA ILE A 44 -17.18 -28.37 3.97
C ILE A 44 -16.47 -29.59 3.35
N LYS A 45 -15.61 -30.31 4.10
CA LYS A 45 -14.87 -31.49 3.67
C LYS A 45 -14.07 -31.31 2.36
N LYS A 46 -13.48 -30.12 2.16
CA LYS A 46 -12.64 -29.82 0.99
C LYS A 46 -11.17 -30.00 1.29
N GLU A 47 -10.42 -30.42 0.27
CA GLU A 47 -8.96 -30.54 0.33
C GLU A 47 -8.31 -29.15 0.34
N ILE A 48 -7.51 -28.89 1.35
CA ILE A 48 -6.79 -27.64 1.49
C ILE A 48 -5.63 -27.52 0.49
N SER A 49 -5.03 -28.62 0.07
CA SER A 49 -3.89 -28.66 -0.85
C SER A 49 -4.18 -28.01 -2.20
N LYS A 50 -5.43 -28.05 -2.66
CA LYS A 50 -5.84 -27.50 -3.97
C LYS A 50 -6.11 -26.00 -3.96
N ASN A 51 -6.44 -25.44 -2.79
CA ASN A 51 -6.89 -24.07 -2.67
C ASN A 51 -5.89 -23.15 -1.97
N PHE A 52 -4.94 -23.73 -1.21
CA PHE A 52 -4.01 -22.93 -0.43
C PHE A 52 -2.64 -22.86 -1.10
N ILE A 53 -2.03 -21.69 -0.99
CA ILE A 53 -0.66 -21.40 -1.41
C ILE A 53 0.01 -20.69 -0.25
N ILE A 54 1.18 -21.14 0.15
CA ILE A 54 1.92 -20.58 1.28
C ILE A 54 3.21 -19.93 0.80
N ILE A 55 3.45 -18.72 1.27
CA ILE A 55 4.70 -17.98 1.04
C ILE A 55 5.31 -17.63 2.39
N SER A 56 6.48 -18.19 2.70
CA SER A 56 7.16 -18.00 3.98
C SER A 56 8.63 -18.40 3.89
N GLU A 57 9.40 -18.11 4.91
CA GLU A 57 10.76 -18.63 5.06
C GLU A 57 10.76 -20.15 5.26
N LYS A 58 11.82 -20.80 4.78
CA LYS A 58 12.07 -22.22 5.11
C LYS A 58 12.17 -22.42 6.62
N ASN A 59 11.80 -23.63 7.07
CA ASN A 59 11.83 -24.02 8.49
C ASN A 59 10.91 -23.19 9.41
N SER A 60 9.98 -22.42 8.84
CA SER A 60 8.92 -21.75 9.58
C SER A 60 7.75 -22.67 9.90
N LEU A 61 6.87 -22.28 10.82
CA LEU A 61 5.63 -23.02 11.12
C LEU A 61 4.79 -23.24 9.85
N LEU A 62 4.66 -22.22 9.01
CA LEU A 62 3.92 -22.30 7.75
C LEU A 62 4.60 -23.24 6.75
N HIS A 63 5.93 -23.31 6.70
CA HIS A 63 6.63 -24.28 5.85
C HIS A 63 6.34 -25.73 6.30
N TYR A 64 6.44 -26.03 7.59
CA TYR A 64 6.12 -27.37 8.08
C TYR A 64 4.65 -27.74 7.87
N PHE A 65 3.76 -26.77 8.05
CA PHE A 65 2.33 -26.95 7.77
C PHE A 65 2.07 -27.24 6.28
N ALA A 66 2.73 -26.51 5.37
CA ALA A 66 2.63 -26.74 3.94
C ALA A 66 3.07 -28.15 3.55
N ARG A 67 4.23 -28.60 4.04
CA ARG A 67 4.75 -29.96 3.79
C ARG A 67 3.82 -31.06 4.28
N LYS A 68 3.33 -30.92 5.54
CA LYS A 68 2.43 -31.90 6.15
C LYS A 68 1.13 -32.07 5.36
N ASN A 69 0.64 -31.03 4.70
CA ASN A 69 -0.66 -31.01 4.04
C ASN A 69 -0.56 -30.98 2.51
N ASN A 70 0.62 -31.20 1.92
CA ASN A 70 0.88 -31.15 0.48
C ASN A 70 0.39 -29.84 -0.17
N ILE A 71 0.58 -28.69 0.51
CA ILE A 71 0.21 -27.36 0.04
C ILE A 71 1.37 -26.79 -0.79
N LEU A 72 1.05 -26.14 -1.89
CA LEU A 72 2.03 -25.42 -2.71
C LEU A 72 2.74 -24.35 -1.87
N PHE A 73 4.07 -24.42 -1.84
CA PHE A 73 4.92 -23.55 -1.03
C PHE A 73 5.91 -22.79 -1.89
N PHE A 74 6.01 -21.48 -1.67
CA PHE A 74 7.06 -20.64 -2.20
C PHE A 74 7.93 -20.12 -1.07
N GLU A 75 9.24 -20.25 -1.22
CA GLU A 75 10.18 -19.75 -0.24
C GLU A 75 10.31 -18.24 -0.34
N HIS A 76 10.10 -17.55 0.77
CA HIS A 76 10.40 -16.12 0.87
C HIS A 76 11.89 -15.90 1.17
N ASN A 77 12.52 -14.99 0.42
CA ASN A 77 13.93 -14.67 0.61
C ASN A 77 14.18 -14.03 1.98
N THR A 78 14.98 -14.68 2.82
CA THR A 78 15.31 -14.24 4.19
C THR A 78 16.00 -12.87 4.23
N ASN A 79 16.78 -12.53 3.18
CA ASN A 79 17.48 -11.25 3.07
C ASN A 79 16.55 -10.08 2.70
N LEU A 80 15.29 -10.36 2.32
CA LEU A 80 14.33 -9.36 1.93
C LEU A 80 13.36 -9.07 3.08
N SER A 81 13.37 -7.85 3.61
CA SER A 81 12.39 -7.43 4.63
C SER A 81 10.98 -7.36 4.03
N GLY A 82 9.95 -7.64 4.85
CA GLY A 82 8.55 -7.66 4.42
C GLY A 82 8.10 -6.40 3.69
N ARG A 83 8.49 -5.21 4.17
CA ARG A 83 8.17 -3.92 3.54
C ARG A 83 8.74 -3.74 2.13
N TYR A 84 9.79 -4.48 1.77
CA TYR A 84 10.40 -4.47 0.43
C TYR A 84 9.91 -5.60 -0.46
N SER A 85 9.02 -6.48 0.01
CA SER A 85 8.62 -7.70 -0.69
C SER A 85 7.56 -7.49 -1.78
N VAL A 86 7.10 -6.26 -2.01
CA VAL A 86 6.08 -5.96 -3.01
C VAL A 86 6.45 -6.40 -4.43
N LEU A 87 7.75 -6.42 -4.76
CA LEU A 87 8.27 -6.87 -6.06
C LEU A 87 8.87 -8.29 -6.01
N SER A 88 8.55 -9.05 -4.97
CA SER A 88 8.92 -10.46 -4.84
C SER A 88 7.70 -11.37 -5.09
N GLU A 89 7.90 -12.69 -4.91
CA GLU A 89 6.82 -13.68 -4.95
C GLU A 89 5.64 -13.32 -4.06
N ALA A 90 5.90 -12.70 -2.90
CA ALA A 90 4.86 -12.29 -1.96
C ALA A 90 3.90 -11.22 -2.51
N GLY A 91 4.39 -10.33 -3.38
CA GLY A 91 3.57 -9.28 -3.97
C GLY A 91 3.10 -9.56 -5.40
N LEU A 92 3.85 -10.37 -6.15
CA LEU A 92 3.60 -10.53 -7.59
C LEU A 92 2.76 -11.76 -7.94
N LEU A 93 2.83 -12.86 -7.16
CA LEU A 93 2.13 -14.10 -7.50
C LEU A 93 0.60 -14.00 -7.45
N MET A 94 0.06 -13.10 -6.65
CA MET A 94 -1.39 -12.95 -6.48
C MET A 94 -2.08 -12.23 -7.63
N PHE A 95 -1.33 -11.57 -8.50
CA PHE A 95 -1.89 -10.69 -9.52
C PHE A 95 -1.47 -11.13 -10.91
N ASN A 96 -2.40 -11.06 -11.86
CA ASN A 96 -2.08 -11.22 -13.28
C ASN A 96 -1.48 -9.91 -13.82
N LEU A 97 -0.22 -9.67 -13.49
CA LEU A 97 0.49 -8.42 -13.79
C LEU A 97 1.31 -8.56 -15.07
N ASP A 98 1.43 -7.45 -15.79
CA ASP A 98 2.38 -7.33 -16.90
C ASP A 98 3.81 -7.14 -16.36
N TYR A 99 4.49 -8.25 -16.10
CA TYR A 99 5.87 -8.24 -15.58
C TYR A 99 6.84 -7.45 -16.46
N LYS A 100 6.63 -7.37 -17.76
CA LYS A 100 7.48 -6.59 -18.67
C LYS A 100 7.39 -5.12 -18.33
N LYS A 101 6.18 -4.60 -18.11
CA LYS A 101 5.98 -3.20 -17.68
C LYS A 101 6.57 -2.92 -16.30
N ILE A 102 6.47 -3.85 -15.37
CA ILE A 102 7.09 -3.71 -14.04
C ILE A 102 8.61 -3.61 -14.17
N ILE A 103 9.25 -4.52 -14.92
CA ILE A 103 10.70 -4.50 -15.16
C ILE A 103 11.11 -3.22 -15.89
N GLN A 104 10.35 -2.77 -16.89
CA GLN A 104 10.59 -1.50 -17.58
C GLN A 104 10.53 -0.31 -16.60
N GLY A 105 9.56 -0.29 -15.69
CA GLY A 105 9.45 0.71 -14.64
C GLY A 105 10.66 0.73 -13.72
N ILE A 106 11.07 -0.43 -13.21
CA ILE A 106 12.28 -0.58 -12.38
C ILE A 106 13.52 -0.06 -13.11
N ASN A 107 13.75 -0.51 -14.35
CA ASN A 107 14.89 -0.10 -15.15
C ASN A 107 14.88 1.39 -15.46
N SER A 108 13.71 2.01 -15.60
CA SER A 108 13.61 3.45 -15.85
C SER A 108 14.12 4.28 -14.66
N VAL A 109 13.86 3.83 -13.43
CA VAL A 109 14.31 4.48 -12.20
C VAL A 109 15.85 4.42 -12.06
N LEU A 110 16.47 3.37 -12.58
CA LEU A 110 17.92 3.19 -12.54
C LEU A 110 18.68 4.02 -13.57
N LYS A 111 17.99 4.66 -14.52
CA LYS A 111 18.61 5.58 -15.50
C LYS A 111 19.27 6.78 -14.80
N LYS A 112 20.41 7.20 -15.31
CA LYS A 112 21.29 8.23 -14.70
C LYS A 112 20.55 9.49 -14.21
N ASN A 113 19.66 10.04 -15.02
CA ASN A 113 18.94 11.28 -14.69
C ASN A 113 17.93 11.10 -13.57
N LEU A 114 17.08 10.05 -13.63
CA LEU A 114 16.11 9.74 -12.58
C LEU A 114 16.83 9.35 -11.29
N LYS A 115 17.86 8.53 -11.35
CA LYS A 115 18.66 8.17 -10.18
C LYS A 115 19.26 9.40 -9.49
N LYS A 116 19.78 10.38 -10.26
CA LYS A 116 20.30 11.64 -9.70
C LYS A 116 19.18 12.43 -8.98
N ASN A 117 18.00 12.53 -9.57
CA ASN A 117 16.87 13.22 -8.95
C ASN A 117 16.43 12.55 -7.65
N LEU A 118 16.39 11.22 -7.60
CA LEU A 118 16.07 10.47 -6.39
C LEU A 118 17.10 10.70 -5.28
N ILE A 119 18.39 10.72 -5.62
CA ILE A 119 19.47 11.02 -4.67
C ILE A 119 19.32 12.46 -4.14
N ASN A 120 19.03 13.43 -5.01
CA ASN A 120 18.84 14.81 -4.60
C ASN A 120 17.62 14.95 -3.67
N ASN A 121 16.50 14.29 -3.98
CA ASN A 121 15.31 14.30 -3.12
C ASN A 121 15.62 13.67 -1.76
N ALA A 122 16.33 12.55 -1.72
CA ALA A 122 16.75 11.92 -0.47
C ALA A 122 17.66 12.85 0.35
N ALA A 123 18.60 13.57 -0.30
CA ALA A 123 19.48 14.55 0.37
C ALA A 123 18.69 15.74 0.93
N ILE A 124 17.66 16.22 0.22
CA ILE A 124 16.75 17.27 0.72
C ILE A 124 16.02 16.77 1.97
N LEU A 125 15.41 15.57 1.91
CA LEU A 125 14.71 14.99 3.04
C LEU A 125 15.63 14.83 4.25
N LEU A 126 16.82 14.29 4.06
CA LEU A 126 17.83 14.16 5.12
C LEU A 126 18.21 15.52 5.74
N THR A 127 18.34 16.54 4.90
CA THR A 127 18.65 17.91 5.36
C THR A 127 17.50 18.48 6.20
N LEU A 128 16.25 18.28 5.78
CA LEU A 128 15.08 18.69 6.54
C LEU A 128 15.01 18.00 7.90
N MET A 129 15.26 16.69 7.95
CA MET A 129 15.30 15.91 9.19
C MET A 129 16.40 16.40 10.16
N THR A 130 17.58 16.70 9.64
CA THR A 130 18.77 16.94 10.50
C THR A 130 18.98 18.39 10.87
N LYS A 131 18.62 19.34 9.99
CA LYS A 131 18.94 20.76 10.13
C LYS A 131 17.73 21.67 10.37
N SER A 132 16.52 21.17 10.20
CA SER A 132 15.30 21.96 10.40
C SER A 132 14.43 21.37 11.52
N LYS A 133 13.42 22.12 11.95
CA LYS A 133 12.43 21.64 12.93
C LYS A 133 11.32 20.81 12.28
N ILE A 134 11.58 20.22 11.12
CA ILE A 134 10.63 19.36 10.40
C ILE A 134 10.73 17.93 10.97
N ASP A 135 9.65 17.44 11.51
CA ASP A 135 9.52 16.12 12.13
C ASP A 135 8.35 15.31 11.58
N THR A 136 7.59 15.88 10.67
CA THR A 136 6.38 15.26 10.14
C THR A 136 6.40 15.31 8.60
N HIS A 137 6.26 14.15 7.97
CA HIS A 137 6.09 14.02 6.51
C HIS A 137 4.64 13.68 6.20
N VAL A 138 3.94 14.56 5.50
CA VAL A 138 2.54 14.39 5.11
C VAL A 138 2.46 14.06 3.63
N SER A 139 1.90 12.89 3.31
CA SER A 139 1.57 12.50 1.94
C SER A 139 0.13 12.84 1.62
N LEU A 140 -0.09 13.87 0.80
CA LEU A 140 -1.41 14.31 0.33
C LEU A 140 -1.78 13.54 -0.93
N ILE A 141 -2.77 12.65 -0.87
CA ILE A 141 -3.11 11.73 -1.94
C ILE A 141 -4.43 12.13 -2.59
N TYR A 142 -4.35 12.67 -3.80
CA TYR A 142 -5.50 13.17 -4.59
C TYR A 142 -6.12 12.11 -5.52
N SER A 143 -5.63 10.88 -5.48
CA SER A 143 -6.19 9.78 -6.27
C SER A 143 -6.47 8.59 -5.35
N HIS A 144 -7.73 8.21 -5.22
CA HIS A 144 -8.14 7.08 -4.37
C HIS A 144 -7.37 5.78 -4.72
N ASN A 145 -7.09 5.57 -6.01
CA ASN A 145 -6.32 4.41 -6.47
C ASN A 145 -4.88 4.37 -5.93
N LEU A 146 -4.33 5.51 -5.48
CA LEU A 146 -3.01 5.59 -4.86
C LEU A 146 -3.02 5.46 -3.34
N LEU A 147 -4.19 5.32 -2.70
CA LEU A 147 -4.28 5.29 -1.24
C LEU A 147 -3.49 4.12 -0.63
N ASN A 148 -3.62 2.93 -1.22
CA ASN A 148 -2.85 1.76 -0.78
C ASN A 148 -1.34 1.92 -1.02
N TYR A 149 -0.95 2.62 -2.09
CA TYR A 149 0.44 3.02 -2.29
C TYR A 149 0.92 3.96 -1.18
N GLY A 150 0.09 4.91 -0.77
CA GLY A 150 0.37 5.79 0.35
C GLY A 150 0.62 5.03 1.65
N PHE A 151 -0.22 4.06 2.01
CA PHE A 151 0.00 3.22 3.19
C PHE A 151 1.28 2.40 3.11
N TRP A 152 1.60 1.84 1.94
CA TRP A 152 2.88 1.15 1.75
C TRP A 152 4.07 2.11 1.89
N HIS A 153 4.00 3.31 1.30
CA HIS A 153 5.02 4.36 1.43
C HIS A 153 5.21 4.80 2.89
N GLN A 154 4.10 4.94 3.64
CA GLN A 154 4.13 5.22 5.08
C GLN A 154 4.89 4.13 5.84
N GLN A 155 4.59 2.86 5.58
CA GLN A 155 5.29 1.73 6.19
C GLN A 155 6.78 1.73 5.83
N LEU A 156 7.12 1.97 4.55
CA LEU A 156 8.51 2.05 4.10
C LEU A 156 9.30 3.09 4.89
N LEU A 157 8.75 4.29 5.06
CA LEU A 157 9.40 5.36 5.82
C LEU A 157 9.50 4.98 7.31
N ALA A 158 8.39 4.64 7.95
CA ALA A 158 8.33 4.36 9.37
C ALA A 158 9.30 3.23 9.78
N GLU A 159 9.27 2.09 9.09
CA GLU A 159 10.11 0.95 9.44
C GLU A 159 11.57 1.07 9.00
N SER A 160 11.87 1.90 7.98
CA SER A 160 13.23 2.02 7.45
C SER A 160 14.05 3.08 8.18
N ILE A 161 13.45 4.23 8.49
CA ILE A 161 14.14 5.36 9.10
C ILE A 161 13.65 5.70 10.51
N GLY A 162 12.48 5.17 10.94
CA GLY A 162 11.89 5.41 12.27
C GLY A 162 12.60 4.67 13.40
N LYS A 163 13.92 4.85 13.53
CA LYS A 163 14.77 4.19 14.54
C LYS A 163 15.50 5.16 15.47
N ASN A 164 15.41 6.43 15.18
CA ASN A 164 16.06 7.50 15.94
C ASN A 164 15.05 8.59 16.27
N GLU A 165 15.30 9.35 17.31
CA GLU A 165 14.42 10.44 17.78
C GLU A 165 14.28 11.61 16.80
N LYS A 166 15.10 11.65 15.74
CA LYS A 166 15.13 12.71 14.72
C LYS A 166 14.44 12.34 13.42
N ASP A 167 13.67 11.26 13.40
CA ASP A 167 13.03 10.76 12.20
C ASP A 167 11.66 11.44 11.95
N PHE A 168 11.18 11.35 10.70
CA PHE A 168 9.85 11.85 10.35
C PHE A 168 8.75 10.93 10.85
N THR A 169 7.67 11.53 11.35
CA THR A 169 6.39 10.85 11.50
C THR A 169 5.64 10.88 10.16
N PRO A 170 5.50 9.77 9.45
CA PRO A 170 4.81 9.74 8.17
C PRO A 170 3.29 9.71 8.38
N ILE A 171 2.58 10.66 7.77
CA ILE A 171 1.12 10.79 7.80
C ILE A 171 0.56 10.67 6.39
N ILE A 172 -0.59 10.00 6.24
CA ILE A 172 -1.35 9.91 5.00
C ILE A 172 -2.60 10.79 5.14
N SER A 173 -2.84 11.62 4.14
CA SER A 173 -4.07 12.40 3.98
C SER A 173 -4.73 12.09 2.65
N GLU A 174 -5.99 11.68 2.69
CA GLU A 174 -6.82 11.41 1.52
C GLU A 174 -7.48 12.71 1.06
N CYS A 175 -7.01 13.26 -0.05
CA CYS A 175 -7.51 14.51 -0.60
C CYS A 175 -8.44 14.27 -1.81
N PRO A 176 -9.45 15.13 -1.99
CA PRO A 176 -9.74 16.38 -1.29
C PRO A 176 -10.55 16.22 0.02
N LYS A 177 -10.93 15.01 0.43
CA LYS A 177 -11.71 14.75 1.67
C LYS A 177 -11.10 15.46 2.89
N ASP A 178 -9.81 15.33 3.05
CA ASP A 178 -9.08 15.84 4.21
C ASP A 178 -8.85 17.37 4.19
N HIS A 179 -9.25 18.06 3.11
CA HIS A 179 -9.35 19.52 3.11
C HIS A 179 -10.39 20.00 4.14
N HIS A 180 -11.42 19.22 4.42
CA HIS A 180 -12.50 19.54 5.33
C HIS A 180 -12.27 19.03 6.77
N SER A 181 -11.19 18.29 7.00
CA SER A 181 -10.90 17.69 8.30
C SER A 181 -9.59 18.18 8.92
N ILE A 182 -8.46 17.95 8.28
CA ILE A 182 -7.13 18.15 8.86
C ILE A 182 -6.33 19.30 8.24
N MET A 183 -6.75 19.83 7.09
CA MET A 183 -6.01 20.87 6.36
C MET A 183 -5.77 22.11 7.22
N GLN A 184 -6.74 22.51 8.04
CA GLN A 184 -6.56 23.65 8.92
C GLN A 184 -5.41 23.46 9.92
N LEU A 185 -5.21 22.24 10.44
CA LEU A 185 -4.06 21.92 11.29
C LEU A 185 -2.75 22.02 10.49
N TYR A 186 -2.76 21.65 9.22
CA TYR A 186 -1.57 21.74 8.38
C TYR A 186 -1.17 23.19 8.10
N LEU A 187 -2.14 24.07 7.87
CA LEU A 187 -1.92 25.48 7.53
C LEU A 187 -1.71 26.35 8.78
N GLY A 188 -2.52 26.18 9.81
CA GLY A 188 -2.54 27.03 11.00
C GLY A 188 -1.78 26.47 12.20
N GLY A 189 -1.40 25.20 12.18
CA GLY A 189 -0.69 24.53 13.27
C GLY A 189 0.83 24.72 13.23
N LYS A 190 1.56 23.86 13.98
CA LYS A 190 3.03 23.89 14.00
C LYS A 190 3.60 23.79 12.58
N ARG A 191 4.56 24.63 12.25
CA ARG A 191 5.29 24.61 10.97
C ARG A 191 6.44 23.60 11.00
N ASN A 192 6.10 22.35 11.29
CA ASN A 192 7.04 21.22 11.41
C ASN A 192 6.79 20.14 10.34
N LYS A 193 6.05 20.47 9.30
CA LYS A 193 5.59 19.49 8.30
C LYS A 193 6.24 19.72 6.96
N PHE A 194 6.56 18.62 6.30
CA PHE A 194 6.94 18.55 4.89
C PHE A 194 5.84 17.81 4.13
N PHE A 195 5.48 18.31 2.96
CA PHE A 195 4.36 17.78 2.18
C PHE A 195 4.86 17.16 0.86
N THR A 196 4.32 15.97 0.56
CA THR A 196 4.46 15.34 -0.76
C THR A 196 3.07 15.12 -1.35
N PHE A 197 2.90 15.54 -2.59
CA PHE A 197 1.63 15.45 -3.31
C PHE A 197 1.66 14.27 -4.27
N PHE A 198 0.63 13.42 -4.19
CA PHE A 198 0.45 12.28 -5.08
C PHE A 198 -0.85 12.43 -5.86
N LYS A 199 -0.74 12.37 -7.18
CA LYS A 199 -1.87 12.44 -8.10
C LYS A 199 -1.61 11.58 -9.32
N THR A 200 -2.65 10.93 -9.86
CA THR A 200 -2.56 10.26 -11.16
C THR A 200 -2.66 11.28 -12.30
N ILE A 201 -1.88 11.06 -13.34
CA ILE A 201 -2.00 11.77 -14.60
C ILE A 201 -2.83 10.86 -15.52
N ASN A 202 -3.91 11.33 -16.11
CA ASN A 202 -4.84 10.60 -16.98
C ASN A 202 -5.84 9.69 -16.25
N ASN A 203 -6.94 10.24 -15.86
CA ASN A 203 -8.16 9.46 -15.56
C ASN A 203 -8.91 9.23 -16.87
N LYS A 204 -9.06 7.96 -17.25
CA LYS A 204 -9.77 7.58 -18.48
C LYS A 204 -11.30 7.76 -18.41
N ILE A 205 -11.85 8.01 -17.24
CA ILE A 205 -13.28 8.12 -17.00
C ILE A 205 -13.51 9.43 -16.27
N ASP A 206 -13.69 10.48 -17.05
CA ASP A 206 -14.05 11.80 -16.53
C ASP A 206 -15.57 11.95 -16.63
N GLN A 207 -16.24 12.14 -15.49
CA GLN A 207 -17.70 12.28 -15.43
C GLN A 207 -18.08 13.75 -15.52
N PRO A 208 -18.86 14.14 -16.54
CA PRO A 208 -19.37 15.51 -16.64
C PRO A 208 -20.32 15.80 -15.48
N ILE A 209 -20.27 17.02 -14.99
CA ILE A 209 -21.13 17.49 -13.91
C ILE A 209 -22.40 18.12 -14.47
N THR A 210 -23.56 17.61 -14.07
CA THR A 210 -24.84 18.27 -14.28
C THR A 210 -25.09 19.20 -13.09
N ASP A 211 -25.16 20.49 -13.35
CA ASP A 211 -25.26 21.51 -12.31
C ASP A 211 -26.73 21.73 -11.90
N TYR A 212 -27.21 20.91 -10.96
CA TYR A 212 -28.54 21.03 -10.38
C TYR A 212 -28.65 22.11 -9.30
N PHE A 213 -27.52 22.59 -8.78
CA PHE A 213 -27.46 23.51 -7.64
C PHE A 213 -26.98 24.90 -8.02
N ASP A 214 -26.86 25.21 -9.32
CA ASP A 214 -26.33 26.47 -9.86
C ASP A 214 -24.97 26.88 -9.28
N LEU A 215 -24.09 25.91 -9.10
CA LEU A 215 -22.74 26.09 -8.58
C LEU A 215 -21.75 26.67 -9.61
N LYS A 216 -22.22 27.03 -10.81
CA LYS A 216 -21.43 27.54 -11.95
C LYS A 216 -20.38 26.56 -12.48
N PHE A 217 -20.53 25.28 -12.19
CA PHE A 217 -19.63 24.20 -12.69
C PHE A 217 -20.05 23.64 -14.05
N LYS A 218 -20.93 24.35 -14.79
CA LYS A 218 -21.35 23.94 -16.15
C LYS A 218 -20.14 23.67 -17.02
N LYS A 219 -20.10 22.51 -17.68
CA LYS A 219 -19.00 22.00 -18.51
C LYS A 219 -17.73 21.57 -17.74
N SER A 220 -17.76 21.52 -16.42
CA SER A 220 -16.68 20.95 -15.63
C SER A 220 -16.89 19.44 -15.45
N SER A 221 -15.83 18.76 -15.11
CA SER A 221 -15.84 17.36 -14.74
C SER A 221 -15.36 17.20 -13.30
N LEU A 222 -15.57 16.02 -12.74
CA LEU A 222 -15.07 15.72 -11.39
C LEU A 222 -13.55 15.87 -11.31
N ASP A 223 -12.84 15.39 -12.33
CA ASP A 223 -11.37 15.49 -12.38
C ASP A 223 -10.90 16.94 -12.42
N ASN A 224 -11.59 17.81 -13.19
CA ASN A 224 -11.26 19.24 -13.24
C ASN A 224 -11.41 19.92 -11.88
N ILE A 225 -12.41 19.52 -11.09
CA ILE A 225 -12.58 20.06 -9.73
C ILE A 225 -11.48 19.58 -8.80
N VAL A 226 -11.15 18.29 -8.84
CA VAL A 226 -10.04 17.72 -8.04
C VAL A 226 -8.71 18.39 -8.45
N ASP A 227 -8.51 18.64 -9.73
CA ASP A 227 -7.34 19.33 -10.26
C ASP A 227 -7.24 20.77 -9.77
N ALA A 228 -8.36 21.49 -9.76
CA ALA A 228 -8.40 22.84 -9.22
C ALA A 228 -8.06 22.87 -7.72
N GLN A 229 -8.60 21.93 -6.95
CA GLN A 229 -8.31 21.80 -5.51
C GLN A 229 -6.84 21.42 -5.27
N PHE A 230 -6.29 20.51 -6.07
CA PHE A 230 -4.87 20.16 -6.03
C PHE A 230 -3.98 21.39 -6.29
N ASN A 231 -4.24 22.11 -7.40
CA ASN A 231 -3.45 23.28 -7.78
C ASN A 231 -3.57 24.44 -6.76
N ALA A 232 -4.72 24.58 -6.10
CA ALA A 232 -4.91 25.57 -5.05
C ALA A 232 -4.21 25.22 -3.73
N THR A 233 -3.76 23.97 -3.58
CA THR A 233 -3.11 23.50 -2.33
C THR A 233 -1.59 23.54 -2.42
N ILE A 234 -1.03 23.50 -3.65
CA ILE A 234 0.42 23.65 -3.90
C ILE A 234 0.84 25.09 -3.76
#